data_a06930f3979b52f73e6d7411cd599ef2
#
_entry.id   a06930f3979b52f73e6d7411cd599ef2
#
_cell.length_a   1.000
_cell.length_b   1.000
_cell.length_c   1.000
_cell.angle_alpha   90.00
_cell.angle_beta   90.00
_cell.angle_gamma   90.00
#
_symmetry.space_group_name_H-M   'P 1'
#
loop_
_entity.id
_entity.type
_entity.pdbx_description
1 polymer ?
#
loop_
_entity_poly.entity_id
_entity_poly.type
_entity_poly.pdbx_seq_one_letter_code
_entity_poly.pdbx_strand_id
1 'polypeptide(L)'
;MPRPNIALLYVGGSIGMKMNQKTGRIEPIESLIEIHRFLPELQREVALKFFSLTNVGSSEVMPEHWAEVARTIESIYDEFDGFVVVHGTNTMSYTAAALSFALQGLSKP
;
A
#
# COMPACT_ATOMS: atom_id res chain seq x y z
N MET A 1 8.71 -13.27 -20.31
CA MET A 1 9.19 -13.10 -18.92
C MET A 1 8.01 -13.11 -17.98
N PRO A 2 8.08 -13.80 -16.85
CA PRO A 2 7.03 -13.71 -15.87
C PRO A 2 6.95 -12.29 -15.30
N ARG A 3 5.73 -11.86 -15.01
CA ARG A 3 5.51 -10.54 -14.40
C ARG A 3 6.03 -10.54 -12.97
N PRO A 4 6.67 -9.46 -12.51
CA PRO A 4 7.09 -9.38 -11.11
C PRO A 4 5.88 -9.39 -10.16
N ASN A 5 6.06 -10.01 -9.01
CA ASN A 5 5.07 -10.05 -7.94
C ASN A 5 5.27 -8.83 -7.04
N ILE A 6 4.27 -7.97 -6.97
CA ILE A 6 4.34 -6.74 -6.18
C ILE A 6 3.27 -6.77 -5.09
N ALA A 7 3.70 -6.53 -3.86
CA ALA A 7 2.79 -6.33 -2.73
C ALA A 7 2.40 -4.86 -2.65
N LEU A 8 1.11 -4.58 -2.68
CA LEU A 8 0.56 -3.24 -2.51
C LEU A 8 -0.04 -3.14 -1.11
N LEU A 9 0.64 -2.41 -0.22
CA LEU A 9 0.23 -2.26 1.17
C LEU A 9 -0.49 -0.92 1.35
N TYR A 10 -1.78 -0.99 1.66
CA TYR A 10 -2.62 0.20 1.81
C TYR A 10 -2.69 0.62 3.28
N VAL A 11 -2.19 1.81 3.56
CA VAL A 11 -2.23 2.42 4.90
C VAL A 11 -3.40 3.39 5.02
N GLY A 12 -3.67 4.15 3.97
CA GLY A 12 -4.75 5.13 3.94
C GLY A 12 -4.44 6.25 2.95
N GLY A 13 -5.23 7.32 3.05
CA GLY A 13 -5.07 8.50 2.23
C GLY A 13 -6.05 8.59 1.07
N SER A 14 -6.20 9.78 0.53
CA SER A 14 -7.20 10.07 -0.52
C SER A 14 -6.92 9.40 -1.85
N ILE A 15 -5.67 9.05 -2.12
CA ILE A 15 -5.30 8.34 -3.36
C ILE A 15 -5.99 6.97 -3.47
N GLY A 16 -6.26 6.32 -2.33
CA GLY A 16 -6.97 5.04 -2.28
C GLY A 16 -8.47 5.19 -2.04
N MET A 17 -9.02 6.37 -2.31
CA MET A 17 -10.44 6.63 -2.10
C MET A 17 -11.21 6.58 -3.41
N LYS A 18 -12.47 6.22 -3.31
CA LYS A 18 -13.42 6.23 -4.43
C LYS A 18 -14.76 6.81 -3.97
N MET A 19 -15.55 7.27 -4.92
CA MET A 19 -16.92 7.68 -4.62
C MET A 19 -17.85 6.48 -4.71
N ASN A 20 -18.62 6.25 -3.65
CA ASN A 20 -19.70 5.27 -3.66
C ASN A 20 -20.86 5.84 -4.46
N GLN A 21 -21.19 5.22 -5.59
CA GLN A 21 -22.25 5.69 -6.50
C GLN A 21 -23.64 5.65 -5.88
N LYS A 22 -23.85 4.82 -4.87
CA LYS A 22 -25.16 4.68 -4.21
C LYS A 22 -25.36 5.72 -3.12
N THR A 23 -24.30 6.02 -2.35
CA THR A 23 -24.40 6.90 -1.17
C THR A 23 -23.83 8.30 -1.42
N GLY A 24 -23.03 8.49 -2.47
CA GLY A 24 -22.30 9.73 -2.75
C GLY A 24 -21.13 9.97 -1.80
N ARG A 25 -20.80 9.02 -0.94
CA ARG A 25 -19.71 9.14 0.03
C ARG A 25 -18.38 8.72 -0.58
N ILE A 26 -17.31 9.33 -0.10
CA ILE A 26 -15.95 8.94 -0.43
C ILE A 26 -15.55 7.79 0.51
N GLU A 27 -15.13 6.68 -0.06
CA GLU A 27 -14.80 5.45 0.67
C GLU A 27 -13.45 4.90 0.20
N PRO A 28 -12.72 4.14 1.05
CA PRO A 28 -11.48 3.52 0.63
C PRO A 28 -11.70 2.41 -0.40
N ILE A 29 -10.68 2.20 -1.24
CA ILE A 29 -10.62 1.03 -2.11
C ILE A 29 -10.30 -0.18 -1.24
N GLU A 30 -11.14 -1.20 -1.29
CA GLU A 30 -11.02 -2.37 -0.41
C GLU A 30 -10.47 -3.61 -1.11
N SER A 31 -10.39 -3.60 -2.45
CA SER A 31 -10.02 -4.80 -3.17
C SER A 31 -9.12 -4.52 -4.38
N LEU A 32 -8.35 -5.55 -4.74
CA LEU A 32 -7.51 -5.55 -5.93
C LEU A 32 -8.32 -5.35 -7.23
N ILE A 33 -9.55 -5.86 -7.26
CA ILE A 33 -10.43 -5.72 -8.42
C ILE A 33 -10.70 -4.25 -8.72
N GLU A 34 -10.89 -3.43 -7.68
CA GLU A 34 -11.13 -2.01 -7.85
C GLU A 34 -9.89 -1.29 -8.40
N ILE A 35 -8.69 -1.66 -7.94
CA ILE A 35 -7.45 -1.10 -8.48
C ILE A 35 -7.30 -1.45 -9.96
N HIS A 36 -7.54 -2.69 -10.33
CA HIS A 36 -7.48 -3.13 -11.72
C HIS A 36 -8.49 -2.43 -12.61
N ARG A 37 -9.63 -2.02 -12.05
CA ARG A 37 -10.63 -1.26 -12.79
C ARG A 37 -10.16 0.14 -13.14
N PHE A 38 -9.40 0.78 -12.24
CA PHE A 38 -8.86 2.12 -12.45
C PHE A 38 -7.56 2.12 -13.25
N LEU A 39 -6.77 1.07 -13.14
CA LEU A 39 -5.45 0.95 -13.76
C LEU A 39 -5.30 -0.43 -14.42
N PRO A 40 -6.08 -0.69 -15.49
CA PRO A 40 -6.09 -2.01 -16.11
C PRO A 40 -4.75 -2.42 -16.73
N GLU A 41 -3.93 -1.47 -17.14
CA GLU A 41 -2.60 -1.74 -17.69
C GLU A 41 -1.65 -2.37 -16.67
N LEU A 42 -1.86 -2.15 -15.38
CA LEU A 42 -1.04 -2.77 -14.34
C LEU A 42 -1.10 -4.29 -14.37
N GLN A 43 -2.24 -4.86 -14.77
CA GLN A 43 -2.39 -6.31 -14.87
C GLN A 43 -1.43 -6.94 -15.89
N ARG A 44 -1.02 -6.16 -16.88
CA ARG A 44 -0.09 -6.62 -17.91
C ARG A 44 1.35 -6.56 -17.45
N GLU A 45 1.67 -5.55 -16.64
CA GLU A 45 3.05 -5.27 -16.24
C GLU A 45 3.45 -6.02 -14.98
N VAL A 46 2.57 -6.14 -14.00
CA VAL A 46 2.88 -6.73 -12.69
C VAL A 46 1.75 -7.64 -12.19
N ALA A 47 2.12 -8.59 -11.34
CA ALA A 47 1.16 -9.36 -10.57
C ALA A 47 1.03 -8.69 -9.19
N LEU A 48 -0.10 -8.03 -8.94
CA LEU A 48 -0.34 -7.30 -7.70
C LEU A 48 -1.08 -8.14 -6.68
N LYS A 49 -0.67 -8.05 -5.42
CA LYS A 49 -1.46 -8.52 -4.29
C LYS A 49 -1.70 -7.35 -3.33
N PHE A 50 -2.95 -7.13 -2.99
CA PHE A 50 -3.39 -6.01 -2.16
C PHE A 50 -3.49 -6.43 -0.70
N PHE A 51 -2.89 -5.62 0.18
CA PHE A 51 -2.95 -5.79 1.63
C PHE A 51 -3.53 -4.51 2.24
N SER A 52 -4.74 -4.59 2.77
CA SER A 52 -5.34 -3.48 3.51
C SER A 52 -4.89 -3.59 4.96
N LEU A 53 -3.91 -2.80 5.37
CA LEU A 53 -3.35 -2.85 6.71
C LEU A 53 -4.17 -2.00 7.68
N THR A 54 -4.49 -0.78 7.25
CA THR A 54 -5.27 0.15 8.04
C THR A 54 -5.96 1.12 7.10
N ASN A 55 -6.84 1.94 7.64
CA ASN A 55 -7.57 2.95 6.87
C ASN A 55 -7.63 4.23 7.71
N VAL A 56 -6.48 4.84 7.91
CA VAL A 56 -6.35 6.08 8.69
C VAL A 56 -6.06 7.26 7.79
N GLY A 57 -6.57 8.41 8.15
CA GLY A 57 -6.18 9.68 7.53
C GLY A 57 -4.70 9.91 7.76
N SER A 58 -4.03 10.61 6.82
CA SER A 58 -2.58 10.74 6.91
C SER A 58 -2.13 11.50 8.16
N SER A 59 -2.97 12.37 8.73
CA SER A 59 -2.69 13.07 9.99
C SER A 59 -2.85 12.16 11.23
N GLU A 60 -3.43 10.97 11.07
CA GLU A 60 -3.71 10.03 12.15
C GLU A 60 -2.73 8.86 12.20
N VAL A 61 -1.74 8.87 11.32
CA VAL A 61 -0.71 7.81 11.28
C VAL A 61 0.18 7.93 12.52
N MET A 62 0.31 6.82 13.24
CA MET A 62 1.06 6.69 14.49
C MET A 62 2.23 5.72 14.32
N PRO A 63 3.23 5.76 15.22
CA PRO A 63 4.37 4.82 15.15
C PRO A 63 4.00 3.34 15.10
N GLU A 64 2.89 2.93 15.72
CA GLU A 64 2.41 1.54 15.63
C GLU A 64 2.00 1.15 14.21
N HIS A 65 1.56 2.12 13.38
CA HIS A 65 1.28 1.87 11.96
C HIS A 65 2.57 1.60 11.20
N TRP A 66 3.66 2.31 11.51
CA TRP A 66 4.96 2.05 10.92
C TRP A 66 5.46 0.64 11.24
N ALA A 67 5.29 0.23 12.51
CA ALA A 67 5.66 -1.11 12.96
C ALA A 67 4.84 -2.18 12.24
N GLU A 68 3.56 -1.96 12.04
CA GLU A 68 2.67 -2.88 11.33
C GLU A 68 3.11 -3.06 9.87
N VAL A 69 3.40 -1.96 9.18
CA VAL A 69 3.90 -2.01 7.79
C VAL A 69 5.23 -2.78 7.74
N ALA A 70 6.17 -2.46 8.62
CA ALA A 70 7.48 -3.10 8.64
C ALA A 70 7.36 -4.61 8.90
N ARG A 71 6.56 -5.02 9.87
CA ARG A 71 6.32 -6.44 10.19
C ARG A 71 5.66 -7.17 9.04
N THR A 72 4.71 -6.53 8.37
CA THR A 72 4.03 -7.13 7.22
C THR A 72 5.03 -7.36 6.09
N ILE A 73 5.83 -6.36 5.74
CA ILE A 73 6.86 -6.50 4.70
C ILE A 73 7.83 -7.63 5.06
N GLU A 74 8.31 -7.66 6.30
CA GLU A 74 9.22 -8.71 6.76
C GLU A 74 8.61 -10.10 6.62
N SER A 75 7.33 -10.25 6.98
CA SER A 75 6.65 -11.55 6.96
C SER A 75 6.40 -12.09 5.53
N ILE A 76 6.32 -11.21 4.53
CA ILE A 76 6.05 -11.59 3.14
C ILE A 76 7.23 -11.32 2.21
N TYR A 77 8.39 -10.95 2.76
CA TYR A 77 9.54 -10.47 1.98
C TYR A 77 9.96 -11.41 0.87
N ASP A 78 10.00 -12.71 1.15
CA ASP A 78 10.46 -13.72 0.19
C ASP A 78 9.44 -14.04 -0.90
N GLU A 79 8.17 -13.65 -0.70
CA GLU A 79 7.08 -13.97 -1.62
C GLU A 79 6.93 -12.94 -2.75
N PHE A 80 7.55 -11.76 -2.61
CA PHE A 80 7.36 -10.64 -3.54
C PHE A 80 8.69 -10.10 -4.05
N ASP A 81 8.65 -9.55 -5.25
CA ASP A 81 9.82 -8.90 -5.88
C ASP A 81 9.96 -7.43 -5.45
N GLY A 82 8.88 -6.83 -4.99
CA GLY A 82 8.89 -5.46 -4.52
C GLY A 82 7.63 -5.11 -3.72
N PHE A 83 7.67 -3.97 -3.06
CA PHE A 83 6.63 -3.53 -2.14
C PHE A 83 6.28 -2.06 -2.41
N VAL A 84 5.00 -1.75 -2.51
CA VAL A 84 4.52 -0.38 -2.65
C VAL A 84 3.61 -0.07 -1.47
N VAL A 85 3.92 0.98 -0.74
CA VAL A 85 3.10 1.46 0.38
C VAL A 85 2.27 2.64 -0.09
N VAL A 86 0.95 2.47 -0.10
CA VAL A 86 0.01 3.54 -0.46
C VAL A 86 -0.35 4.32 0.80
N HIS A 87 -0.09 5.62 0.77
CA HIS A 87 -0.11 6.45 1.96
C HIS A 87 -0.60 7.86 1.63
N GLY A 88 -1.27 8.49 2.59
CA GLY A 88 -1.63 9.90 2.47
C GLY A 88 -0.39 10.82 2.55
N THR A 89 -0.49 11.99 1.96
CA THR A 89 0.67 12.86 1.74
C THR A 89 1.07 13.70 2.94
N ASN A 90 0.18 13.92 3.94
CA ASN A 90 0.49 14.79 5.08
C ASN A 90 1.66 14.29 5.92
N THR A 91 1.77 12.96 6.09
CA THR A 91 2.81 12.34 6.93
C THR A 91 3.64 11.28 6.19
N MET A 92 3.54 11.22 4.88
CA MET A 92 4.25 10.22 4.07
C MET A 92 5.76 10.27 4.29
N SER A 93 6.35 11.47 4.39
CA SER A 93 7.78 11.63 4.61
C SER A 93 8.24 11.04 5.95
N TYR A 94 7.42 11.16 6.98
CA TYR A 94 7.71 10.58 8.30
C TYR A 94 7.68 9.06 8.26
N THR A 95 6.66 8.50 7.63
CA THR A 95 6.53 7.05 7.47
C THR A 95 7.68 6.50 6.64
N ALA A 96 8.01 7.15 5.51
CA ALA A 96 9.10 6.72 4.65
C ALA A 96 10.44 6.74 5.40
N ALA A 97 10.71 7.79 6.17
CA ALA A 97 11.91 7.88 6.99
C ALA A 97 11.95 6.77 8.04
N ALA A 98 10.85 6.55 8.75
CA ALA A 98 10.76 5.51 9.78
C ALA A 98 11.00 4.12 9.20
N LEU A 99 10.40 3.81 8.04
CA LEU A 99 10.59 2.53 7.37
C LEU A 99 12.01 2.34 6.89
N SER A 100 12.69 3.39 6.46
CA SER A 100 14.09 3.30 6.02
C SER A 100 15.02 2.89 7.16
N PHE A 101 14.70 3.25 8.40
CA PHE A 101 15.46 2.81 9.58
C PHE A 101 15.03 1.44 10.09
N ALA A 102 13.73 1.13 10.00
CA ALA A 102 13.20 -0.15 10.48
C ALA A 102 13.57 -1.32 9.55
N LEU A 103 13.69 -1.05 8.25
CA LEU A 103 13.94 -2.05 7.21
C LEU A 103 15.28 -1.78 6.53
N GLN A 104 16.37 -2.18 7.19
CA GLN A 104 17.72 -2.00 6.66
C GLN A 104 18.21 -3.23 5.91
N GLY A 105 19.12 -3.00 4.97
CA GLY A 105 19.75 -4.09 4.23
C GLY A 105 18.85 -4.78 3.22
N LEU A 106 17.82 -4.10 2.75
CA LEU A 106 16.89 -4.67 1.78
C LEU A 106 17.55 -4.82 0.41
N SER A 107 17.26 -5.94 -0.26
CA SER A 107 17.67 -6.20 -1.65
C SER A 107 16.55 -5.95 -2.66
N LYS A 108 15.36 -5.63 -2.17
CA LYS A 108 14.15 -5.40 -3.00
C LYS A 108 13.61 -3.99 -2.77
N PRO A 109 13.06 -3.34 -3.81
CA PRO A 109 12.41 -2.04 -3.67
C PRO A 109 11.07 -2.12 -2.96
#